data_f12953d09f4fb1b5552fff037ea29c33
#
_entry.id   f12953d09f4fb1b5552fff037ea29c33
#
_cell.length_a   1.000
_cell.length_b   1.000
_cell.length_c   1.000
_cell.angle_alpha   90.00
_cell.angle_beta   90.00
_cell.angle_gamma   90.00
#
_symmetry.space_group_name_H-M   'P 1'
#
loop_
_entity.id
_entity.type
_entity.pdbx_description
1 polymer ?
#
loop_
_entity_poly.entity_id
_entity_poly.type
_entity_poly.pdbx_seq_one_letter_code
_entity_poly.pdbx_strand_id
1 'polypeptide(L)'
;INPTPHKLVLDPTGRLDISGGVCLKDKHGKFSEDLDFVTFNKKGVKLSVDFGSKASAKYGVKPVSGAYRMNIGKNGILIVGYDERGAFYGLQTLRQLVESPATVTGELPYVEIDDYPDLKYRGVVEGFYGTPWSHEVRVSLIDFYGKFKMNSYLYGPKDDPYHSCPNWRLPYPEKEAGNIKELIEACKRNRVDFV
;
A
#
# COMPACT_ATOMS: atom_id res chain seq x y z
N ILE A 1 -3.63 -13.51 -2.10
CA ILE A 1 -2.73 -12.36 -1.88
C ILE A 1 -1.88 -12.18 -3.13
N ASN A 2 -1.82 -10.97 -3.63
CA ASN A 2 -1.02 -10.61 -4.81
C ASN A 2 -0.23 -9.31 -4.54
N PRO A 3 1.10 -9.28 -4.76
CA PRO A 3 1.94 -10.43 -5.11
C PRO A 3 1.96 -11.49 -4.00
N THR A 4 2.31 -12.73 -4.38
CA THR A 4 2.43 -13.85 -3.44
C THR A 4 3.57 -13.56 -2.44
N PRO A 5 3.32 -13.60 -1.13
CA PRO A 5 4.36 -13.34 -0.14
C PRO A 5 5.41 -14.48 -0.11
N HIS A 6 6.64 -14.14 0.31
CA HIS A 6 7.75 -15.11 0.41
C HIS A 6 7.46 -16.25 1.38
N LYS A 7 6.78 -15.96 2.48
CA LYS A 7 6.33 -16.96 3.44
C LYS A 7 4.89 -16.69 3.81
N LEU A 8 4.08 -17.72 3.75
CA LEU A 8 2.70 -17.73 4.23
C LEU A 8 2.46 -19.05 4.94
N VAL A 9 2.12 -18.98 6.22
CA VAL A 9 1.73 -20.13 7.05
C VAL A 9 0.30 -19.93 7.48
N LEU A 10 -0.58 -20.78 7.01
CA LEU A 10 -2.02 -20.76 7.30
C LEU A 10 -2.33 -21.78 8.39
N ASP A 11 -3.01 -21.35 9.47
CA ASP A 11 -3.70 -22.26 10.38
C ASP A 11 -5.13 -22.48 9.86
N PRO A 12 -5.45 -23.66 9.33
CA PRO A 12 -6.76 -23.92 8.72
C PRO A 12 -7.89 -23.96 9.76
N THR A 13 -7.58 -24.08 11.05
CA THR A 13 -8.58 -24.26 12.13
C THR A 13 -8.94 -22.97 12.84
N GLY A 14 -8.04 -21.99 12.83
CA GLY A 14 -8.21 -20.72 13.53
C GLY A 14 -8.91 -19.66 12.67
N ARG A 15 -9.80 -18.91 13.30
CA ARG A 15 -10.47 -17.74 12.70
C ARG A 15 -10.49 -16.58 13.68
N LEU A 16 -10.33 -15.37 13.15
CA LEU A 16 -10.46 -14.11 13.89
C LEU A 16 -11.70 -13.38 13.39
N ASP A 17 -12.70 -13.25 14.23
CA ASP A 17 -13.89 -12.46 13.93
C ASP A 17 -13.58 -10.96 14.05
N ILE A 18 -13.70 -10.23 12.97
CA ILE A 18 -13.54 -8.77 12.89
C ILE A 18 -14.86 -8.04 12.59
N SER A 19 -16.00 -8.74 12.61
CA SER A 19 -17.33 -8.17 12.33
C SER A 19 -17.68 -7.03 13.28
N GLY A 20 -17.18 -7.09 14.53
CA GLY A 20 -17.28 -6.02 15.52
C GLY A 20 -16.36 -4.82 15.28
N GLY A 21 -15.59 -4.80 14.20
CA GLY A 21 -14.61 -3.78 13.87
C GLY A 21 -13.25 -3.97 14.52
N VAL A 22 -12.33 -3.05 14.24
CA VAL A 22 -10.95 -3.08 14.73
C VAL A 22 -10.62 -1.89 15.64
N CYS A 23 -9.78 -2.13 16.65
CA CYS A 23 -9.18 -1.12 17.50
C CYS A 23 -7.74 -0.88 17.05
N LEU A 24 -7.50 0.19 16.30
CA LEU A 24 -6.17 0.54 15.79
C LEU A 24 -5.24 0.96 16.94
N LYS A 25 -4.06 0.38 16.97
CA LYS A 25 -2.90 0.73 17.80
C LYS A 25 -1.73 1.06 16.89
N ASP A 26 -1.76 2.25 16.33
CA ASP A 26 -0.72 2.80 15.47
C ASP A 26 0.23 3.66 16.30
N LYS A 27 1.47 3.22 16.47
CA LYS A 27 2.47 3.94 17.26
C LYS A 27 2.94 5.24 16.63
N HIS A 28 2.75 5.39 15.33
CA HIS A 28 3.27 6.52 14.57
C HIS A 28 2.18 7.49 14.13
N GLY A 29 0.89 7.12 14.29
CA GLY A 29 -0.25 7.95 13.90
C GLY A 29 -0.37 8.18 12.39
N LYS A 30 0.07 7.24 11.56
CA LYS A 30 0.20 7.43 10.11
C LYS A 30 -0.77 6.63 9.24
N PHE A 31 -1.46 5.63 9.82
CA PHE A 31 -2.15 4.61 9.03
C PHE A 31 -3.67 4.61 9.17
N SER A 32 -4.26 5.57 9.88
CA SER A 32 -5.71 5.62 10.03
C SER A 32 -6.45 5.80 8.70
N GLU A 33 -5.88 6.57 7.78
CA GLU A 33 -6.46 6.82 6.45
C GLU A 33 -6.29 5.64 5.49
N ASP A 34 -5.35 4.73 5.77
CA ASP A 34 -5.09 3.53 4.96
C ASP A 34 -6.04 2.37 5.26
N LEU A 35 -6.98 2.55 6.21
CA LEU A 35 -7.86 1.51 6.76
C LEU A 35 -9.35 1.72 6.43
N ASP A 36 -9.65 2.28 5.28
CA ASP A 36 -11.01 2.51 4.77
C ASP A 36 -11.82 1.22 4.51
N PHE A 37 -11.15 0.07 4.50
CA PHE A 37 -11.72 -1.26 4.29
C PHE A 37 -12.18 -1.97 5.58
N VAL A 38 -12.02 -1.35 6.76
CA VAL A 38 -12.47 -1.89 8.05
C VAL A 38 -13.17 -0.83 8.88
N THR A 39 -14.11 -1.26 9.71
CA THR A 39 -14.78 -0.37 10.65
C THR A 39 -13.94 -0.17 11.92
N PHE A 40 -13.77 1.08 12.36
CA PHE A 40 -13.10 1.36 13.64
C PHE A 40 -14.06 1.18 14.82
N ASN A 41 -13.60 0.46 15.84
CA ASN A 41 -14.33 0.27 17.08
C ASN A 41 -13.34 0.18 18.26
N LYS A 42 -13.50 1.01 19.28
CA LYS A 42 -12.62 1.00 20.49
C LYS A 42 -12.63 -0.34 21.22
N LYS A 43 -13.72 -1.12 21.11
CA LYS A 43 -13.88 -2.45 21.69
C LYS A 43 -13.64 -3.58 20.66
N GLY A 44 -13.30 -3.23 19.43
CA GLY A 44 -13.04 -4.18 18.36
C GLY A 44 -11.73 -4.94 18.53
N VAL A 45 -11.45 -5.79 17.56
CA VAL A 45 -10.21 -6.56 17.51
C VAL A 45 -8.99 -5.65 17.46
N LYS A 46 -7.98 -5.94 18.26
CA LYS A 46 -6.75 -5.17 18.27
C LYS A 46 -6.00 -5.31 16.94
N LEU A 47 -5.80 -4.20 16.24
CA LEU A 47 -4.91 -4.07 15.08
C LEU A 47 -3.71 -3.22 15.50
N SER A 48 -2.55 -3.85 15.62
CA SER A 48 -1.29 -3.17 15.98
C SER A 48 -0.42 -2.97 14.75
N VAL A 49 -0.01 -1.73 14.51
CA VAL A 49 0.89 -1.36 13.42
C VAL A 49 2.10 -0.66 14.00
N ASP A 50 3.29 -1.13 13.61
CA ASP A 50 4.57 -0.58 14.05
C ASP A 50 5.61 -0.67 12.91
N PHE A 51 6.65 0.13 12.95
CA PHE A 51 7.79 0.02 12.03
C PHE A 51 9.07 0.63 12.61
N GLY A 52 10.17 0.45 11.89
CA GLY A 52 11.47 0.99 12.24
C GLY A 52 12.40 -0.05 12.88
N SER A 53 13.66 0.33 13.06
CA SER A 53 14.75 -0.59 13.42
C SER A 53 14.50 -1.41 14.68
N LYS A 54 13.95 -0.81 15.74
CA LYS A 54 13.66 -1.51 16.98
C LYS A 54 12.52 -2.54 16.82
N ALA A 55 11.44 -2.14 16.14
CA ALA A 55 10.31 -3.02 15.91
C ALA A 55 10.71 -4.17 14.97
N SER A 56 11.34 -3.86 13.84
CA SER A 56 11.77 -4.86 12.86
C SER A 56 12.75 -5.88 13.45
N ALA A 57 13.74 -5.44 14.24
CA ALA A 57 14.67 -6.34 14.94
C ALA A 57 13.95 -7.26 15.92
N LYS A 58 13.01 -6.71 16.74
CA LYS A 58 12.23 -7.48 17.72
C LYS A 58 11.42 -8.60 17.07
N TYR A 59 10.85 -8.36 15.89
CA TYR A 59 9.96 -9.31 15.20
C TYR A 59 10.64 -10.04 14.04
N GLY A 60 11.94 -9.85 13.83
CA GLY A 60 12.70 -10.55 12.80
C GLY A 60 12.30 -10.16 11.38
N VAL A 61 11.88 -8.91 11.16
CA VAL A 61 11.58 -8.40 9.82
C VAL A 61 12.88 -8.21 9.05
N LYS A 62 12.92 -8.66 7.80
CA LYS A 62 14.11 -8.53 6.94
C LYS A 62 14.50 -7.05 6.78
N PRO A 63 15.80 -6.68 6.88
CA PRO A 63 16.24 -5.29 6.79
C PRO A 63 16.28 -4.79 5.33
N VAL A 64 15.14 -4.78 4.68
CA VAL A 64 14.92 -4.32 3.30
C VAL A 64 13.73 -3.38 3.27
N SER A 65 13.85 -2.25 2.58
CA SER A 65 12.74 -1.30 2.42
C SER A 65 11.52 -1.98 1.81
N GLY A 66 10.36 -1.79 2.45
CA GLY A 66 9.11 -2.43 2.06
C GLY A 66 8.91 -3.84 2.64
N ALA A 67 9.87 -4.38 3.41
CA ALA A 67 9.68 -5.66 4.10
C ALA A 67 8.72 -5.51 5.28
N TYR A 68 7.93 -6.55 5.52
CA TYR A 68 7.01 -6.62 6.66
C TYR A 68 6.79 -8.04 7.14
N ARG A 69 6.35 -8.14 8.39
CA ARG A 69 5.75 -9.34 8.99
C ARG A 69 4.32 -9.02 9.39
N MET A 70 3.41 -9.94 9.13
CA MET A 70 2.04 -9.89 9.61
C MET A 70 1.70 -11.18 10.35
N ASN A 71 0.97 -11.03 11.47
CA ASN A 71 0.39 -12.14 12.19
C ASN A 71 -1.08 -11.84 12.48
N ILE A 72 -1.96 -12.76 12.09
CA ILE A 72 -3.38 -12.78 12.47
C ILE A 72 -3.58 -14.02 13.35
N GLY A 73 -4.01 -13.81 14.57
CA GLY A 73 -4.20 -14.87 15.54
C GLY A 73 -5.22 -14.50 16.62
N LYS A 74 -5.41 -15.36 17.61
CA LYS A 74 -6.39 -15.16 18.71
C LYS A 74 -6.26 -13.83 19.47
N ASN A 75 -5.10 -13.21 19.47
CA ASN A 75 -4.82 -11.96 20.16
C ASN A 75 -5.03 -10.71 19.29
N GLY A 76 -5.50 -10.88 18.04
CA GLY A 76 -5.70 -9.81 17.08
C GLY A 76 -4.73 -9.85 15.91
N ILE A 77 -4.50 -8.68 15.33
CA ILE A 77 -3.69 -8.48 14.14
C ILE A 77 -2.45 -7.67 14.52
N LEU A 78 -1.28 -8.15 14.11
CA LEU A 78 -0.01 -7.44 14.25
C LEU A 78 0.62 -7.28 12.86
N ILE A 79 0.99 -6.04 12.52
CA ILE A 79 1.76 -5.71 11.32
C ILE A 79 3.01 -4.95 11.77
N VAL A 80 4.18 -5.41 11.32
CA VAL A 80 5.45 -4.75 11.60
C VAL A 80 6.22 -4.59 10.31
N GLY A 81 6.50 -3.34 9.92
CA GLY A 81 7.33 -3.01 8.77
C GLY A 81 8.79 -2.79 9.15
N TYR A 82 9.71 -3.04 8.21
CA TYR A 82 11.09 -2.55 8.35
C TYR A 82 11.10 -1.02 8.34
N ASP A 83 10.30 -0.43 7.49
CA ASP A 83 10.04 1.01 7.37
C ASP A 83 8.53 1.29 7.23
N GLU A 84 8.16 2.55 7.05
CA GLU A 84 6.77 2.96 6.82
C GLU A 84 6.15 2.26 5.61
N ARG A 85 6.92 2.12 4.51
CA ARG A 85 6.47 1.45 3.29
C ARG A 85 6.17 -0.03 3.53
N GLY A 86 6.99 -0.71 4.32
CA GLY A 86 6.74 -2.10 4.73
C GLY A 86 5.47 -2.25 5.56
N ALA A 87 5.23 -1.38 6.53
CA ALA A 87 3.99 -1.39 7.30
C ALA A 87 2.76 -1.14 6.42
N PHE A 88 2.83 -0.19 5.48
CA PHE A 88 1.80 0.05 4.48
C PHE A 88 1.52 -1.19 3.62
N TYR A 89 2.55 -1.89 3.15
CA TYR A 89 2.38 -3.12 2.37
C TYR A 89 1.73 -4.25 3.17
N GLY A 90 2.03 -4.33 4.46
CA GLY A 90 1.32 -5.23 5.37
C GLY A 90 -0.18 -4.90 5.46
N LEU A 91 -0.53 -3.61 5.52
CA LEU A 91 -1.93 -3.17 5.49
C LEU A 91 -2.61 -3.49 4.15
N GLN A 92 -1.92 -3.35 3.02
CA GLN A 92 -2.48 -3.75 1.71
C GLN A 92 -2.70 -5.27 1.62
N THR A 93 -1.85 -6.06 2.27
CA THR A 93 -2.08 -7.50 2.40
C THR A 93 -3.29 -7.81 3.28
N LEU A 94 -3.46 -7.11 4.38
CA LEU A 94 -4.66 -7.22 5.21
C LEU A 94 -5.92 -6.84 4.44
N ARG A 95 -5.88 -5.74 3.66
CA ARG A 95 -6.99 -5.33 2.77
C ARG A 95 -7.39 -6.46 1.83
N GLN A 96 -6.42 -7.09 1.16
CA GLN A 96 -6.71 -8.19 0.23
C GLN A 96 -7.33 -9.41 0.93
N LEU A 97 -6.96 -9.68 2.18
CA LEU A 97 -7.59 -10.73 2.97
C LEU A 97 -9.02 -10.38 3.34
N VAL A 98 -9.29 -9.15 3.77
CA VAL A 98 -10.63 -8.68 4.12
C VAL A 98 -11.56 -8.63 2.90
N GLU A 99 -11.07 -8.12 1.77
CA GLU A 99 -11.84 -7.97 0.52
C GLU A 99 -11.95 -9.28 -0.28
N SER A 100 -11.30 -10.37 0.16
CA SER A 100 -11.31 -11.62 -0.58
C SER A 100 -12.70 -12.26 -0.60
N PRO A 101 -13.23 -12.67 -1.77
CA PRO A 101 -14.48 -13.41 -1.85
C PRO A 101 -14.45 -14.75 -1.12
N ALA A 102 -13.26 -15.31 -0.89
CA ALA A 102 -13.07 -16.55 -0.13
C ALA A 102 -13.14 -16.34 1.38
N THR A 103 -13.12 -15.09 1.84
CA THR A 103 -13.25 -14.76 3.26
C THR A 103 -14.73 -14.73 3.62
N VAL A 104 -15.12 -15.57 4.55
CA VAL A 104 -16.48 -15.50 5.14
C VAL A 104 -16.64 -14.13 5.76
N THR A 105 -17.76 -13.49 5.53
CA THR A 105 -18.00 -12.11 5.97
C THR A 105 -17.64 -11.91 7.44
N GLY A 106 -16.62 -11.10 7.68
CA GLY A 106 -16.17 -10.73 9.03
C GLY A 106 -15.18 -11.68 9.68
N GLU A 107 -14.76 -12.79 9.02
CA GLU A 107 -13.80 -13.72 9.61
C GLU A 107 -12.50 -13.78 8.79
N LEU A 108 -11.36 -13.63 9.47
CA LEU A 108 -10.03 -13.79 8.89
C LEU A 108 -9.39 -15.09 9.35
N PRO A 109 -8.70 -15.84 8.47
CA PRO A 109 -7.95 -17.02 8.90
C PRO A 109 -6.77 -16.61 9.79
N TYR A 110 -6.37 -17.47 10.72
CA TYR A 110 -5.09 -17.28 11.38
C TYR A 110 -3.97 -17.51 10.38
N VAL A 111 -3.06 -16.55 10.29
CA VAL A 111 -1.99 -16.59 9.30
C VAL A 111 -0.75 -15.86 9.80
N GLU A 112 0.42 -16.40 9.44
CA GLU A 112 1.71 -15.72 9.55
C GLU A 112 2.24 -15.45 8.16
N ILE A 113 2.66 -14.20 7.91
CA ILE A 113 3.24 -13.76 6.64
C ILE A 113 4.55 -13.05 6.91
N ASP A 114 5.60 -13.46 6.18
CA ASP A 114 6.84 -12.70 6.03
C ASP A 114 7.00 -12.36 4.55
N ASP A 115 7.15 -11.09 4.24
CA ASP A 115 7.25 -10.63 2.87
C ASP A 115 8.23 -9.46 2.73
N TYR A 116 8.87 -9.39 1.57
CA TYR A 116 9.81 -8.34 1.21
C TYR A 116 9.95 -8.27 -0.33
N PRO A 117 10.30 -7.11 -0.89
CA PRO A 117 10.48 -7.00 -2.33
C PRO A 117 11.81 -7.60 -2.78
N ASP A 118 11.80 -8.36 -3.89
CA ASP A 118 13.02 -8.84 -4.56
C ASP A 118 13.66 -7.75 -5.41
N LEU A 119 12.83 -6.84 -5.96
CA LEU A 119 13.28 -5.73 -6.79
C LEU A 119 13.12 -4.40 -6.05
N LYS A 120 14.15 -3.57 -6.11
CA LYS A 120 14.15 -2.25 -5.50
C LYS A 120 13.08 -1.33 -6.13
N TYR A 121 12.94 -1.36 -7.45
CA TYR A 121 11.97 -0.55 -8.19
C TYR A 121 10.92 -1.45 -8.84
N ARG A 122 9.66 -1.15 -8.59
CA ARG A 122 8.49 -1.88 -9.10
C ARG A 122 7.43 -0.85 -9.46
N GLY A 123 7.14 -0.69 -10.72
CA GLY A 123 6.23 0.36 -11.10
C GLY A 123 5.95 0.43 -12.59
N VAL A 124 5.43 1.55 -12.99
CA VAL A 124 4.99 1.80 -14.35
C VAL A 124 5.68 3.03 -14.91
N VAL A 125 6.00 2.97 -16.18
CA VAL A 125 6.43 4.11 -16.97
C VAL A 125 5.25 4.51 -17.85
N GLU A 126 4.66 5.68 -17.62
CA GLU A 126 3.73 6.25 -18.58
C GLU A 126 4.52 6.90 -19.70
N GLY A 127 4.62 6.22 -20.78
CA GLY A 127 5.19 6.76 -22.00
C GLY A 127 4.34 6.27 -23.14
N PHE A 128 3.77 6.95 -23.98
CA PHE A 128 4.11 7.17 -25.04
C PHE A 128 3.68 7.09 -26.41
N TYR A 129 3.03 6.18 -26.87
CA TYR A 129 2.56 5.95 -28.21
C TYR A 129 1.04 5.81 -28.16
N GLY A 130 0.31 6.89 -28.29
CA GLY A 130 -1.14 6.90 -28.25
C GLY A 130 -1.71 8.05 -27.42
N THR A 131 -3.01 8.03 -27.21
CA THR A 131 -3.69 9.04 -26.41
C THR A 131 -3.24 8.96 -24.95
N PRO A 132 -2.76 10.06 -24.35
CA PRO A 132 -2.42 10.10 -22.93
C PRO A 132 -3.62 9.70 -22.06
N TRP A 133 -3.34 9.07 -20.92
CA TRP A 133 -4.39 8.76 -19.95
C TRP A 133 -5.02 10.04 -19.40
N SER A 134 -6.31 9.99 -19.08
CA SER A 134 -6.94 11.10 -18.39
C SER A 134 -6.39 11.22 -16.96
N HIS A 135 -6.55 12.39 -16.37
CA HIS A 135 -6.11 12.66 -15.00
C HIS A 135 -6.73 11.68 -13.99
N GLU A 136 -8.03 11.43 -14.13
CA GLU A 136 -8.79 10.52 -13.25
C GLU A 136 -8.28 9.08 -13.37
N VAL A 137 -7.93 8.64 -14.58
CA VAL A 137 -7.33 7.31 -14.80
C VAL A 137 -5.98 7.23 -14.12
N ARG A 138 -5.14 8.26 -14.23
CA ARG A 138 -3.83 8.29 -13.54
C ARG A 138 -3.98 8.18 -12.03
N VAL A 139 -4.89 8.94 -11.42
CA VAL A 139 -5.15 8.88 -9.97
C VAL A 139 -5.57 7.48 -9.56
N SER A 140 -6.54 6.87 -10.28
CA SER A 140 -7.00 5.52 -9.98
C SER A 140 -5.92 4.44 -10.15
N LEU A 141 -5.03 4.61 -11.14
CA LEU A 141 -3.89 3.71 -11.33
C LEU A 141 -2.86 3.82 -10.20
N ILE A 142 -2.65 5.01 -9.65
CA ILE A 142 -1.75 5.20 -8.50
C ILE A 142 -2.30 4.45 -7.27
N ASP A 143 -3.61 4.49 -7.02
CA ASP A 143 -4.25 3.72 -5.96
C ASP A 143 -4.07 2.20 -6.19
N PHE A 144 -4.21 1.76 -7.45
CA PHE A 144 -3.92 0.39 -7.83
C PHE A 144 -2.44 0.03 -7.57
N TYR A 145 -1.49 0.90 -7.91
CA TYR A 145 -0.06 0.65 -7.67
C TYR A 145 0.22 0.44 -6.18
N GLY A 146 -0.30 1.29 -5.32
CA GLY A 146 -0.19 1.13 -3.86
C GLY A 146 -0.77 -0.19 -3.37
N LYS A 147 -1.98 -0.54 -3.81
CA LYS A 147 -2.68 -1.79 -3.45
C LYS A 147 -1.88 -3.04 -3.81
N PHE A 148 -1.12 -3.02 -4.92
CA PHE A 148 -0.29 -4.12 -5.38
C PHE A 148 1.20 -3.94 -5.06
N LYS A 149 1.54 -3.06 -4.11
CA LYS A 149 2.89 -2.88 -3.56
C LYS A 149 3.92 -2.41 -4.60
N MET A 150 3.48 -1.72 -5.65
CA MET A 150 4.38 -1.00 -6.54
C MET A 150 4.87 0.26 -5.85
N ASN A 151 6.05 0.76 -6.23
CA ASN A 151 6.69 1.86 -5.53
C ASN A 151 7.23 2.97 -6.44
N SER A 152 7.00 2.91 -7.74
CA SER A 152 7.47 3.96 -8.65
C SER A 152 6.49 4.18 -9.80
N TYR A 153 6.28 5.45 -10.13
CA TYR A 153 5.51 5.89 -11.28
C TYR A 153 6.31 6.94 -12.02
N LEU A 154 6.78 6.59 -13.23
CA LEU A 154 7.52 7.49 -14.10
C LEU A 154 6.52 8.17 -15.04
N TYR A 155 6.34 9.47 -14.82
CA TYR A 155 5.48 10.32 -15.63
C TYR A 155 6.27 10.94 -16.78
N GLY A 156 6.05 10.48 -17.98
CA GLY A 156 6.75 10.97 -19.16
C GLY A 156 5.94 10.75 -20.44
N PRO A 157 4.66 11.24 -20.49
CA PRO A 157 3.84 11.06 -21.67
C PRO A 157 4.45 11.82 -22.85
N LYS A 158 4.77 11.08 -23.92
CA LYS A 158 5.42 11.63 -25.09
C LYS A 158 4.56 12.65 -25.86
N ASP A 159 3.25 12.55 -25.69
CA ASP A 159 2.25 13.44 -26.29
C ASP A 159 1.91 14.65 -25.40
N ASP A 160 2.63 14.84 -24.30
CA ASP A 160 2.53 16.05 -23.50
C ASP A 160 3.01 17.24 -24.35
N PRO A 161 2.17 18.26 -24.61
CA PRO A 161 2.52 19.41 -25.44
C PRO A 161 3.69 20.23 -24.86
N TYR A 162 3.98 20.08 -23.56
CA TYR A 162 5.10 20.75 -22.89
C TYR A 162 6.38 19.92 -22.95
N HIS A 163 6.31 18.67 -23.33
CA HIS A 163 7.47 17.81 -23.51
C HIS A 163 8.16 18.04 -24.87
N SER A 164 7.46 18.58 -25.85
CA SER A 164 7.99 18.83 -27.19
C SER A 164 8.46 20.27 -27.38
N CYS A 165 9.54 20.44 -28.15
CA CYS A 165 10.00 21.74 -28.61
C CYS A 165 8.93 22.42 -29.49
N PRO A 166 8.65 23.73 -29.35
CA PRO A 166 9.40 24.72 -28.57
C PRO A 166 8.96 24.90 -27.11
N ASN A 167 7.93 24.19 -26.66
CA ASN A 167 7.23 24.47 -25.40
C ASN A 167 7.93 23.90 -24.17
N TRP A 168 8.93 23.06 -24.30
CA TRP A 168 9.58 22.33 -23.20
C TRP A 168 10.17 23.21 -22.09
N ARG A 169 10.37 24.51 -22.34
CA ARG A 169 10.86 25.50 -21.34
C ARG A 169 9.76 26.30 -20.68
N LEU A 170 8.52 26.17 -21.16
CA LEU A 170 7.41 26.89 -20.57
C LEU A 170 6.93 26.16 -19.32
N PRO A 171 6.53 26.89 -18.27
CA PRO A 171 5.87 26.27 -17.15
C PRO A 171 4.52 25.69 -17.60
N TYR A 172 4.09 24.61 -16.94
CA TYR A 172 2.73 24.11 -17.14
C TYR A 172 1.71 25.19 -16.81
N PRO A 173 0.61 25.31 -17.55
CA PRO A 173 -0.55 26.10 -17.16
C PRO A 173 -1.06 25.68 -15.78
N GLU A 174 -1.76 26.57 -15.11
CA GLU A 174 -2.19 26.37 -13.71
C GLU A 174 -2.98 25.07 -13.51
N LYS A 175 -3.87 24.73 -14.45
CA LYS A 175 -4.66 23.51 -14.40
C LYS A 175 -3.78 22.26 -14.45
N GLU A 176 -2.87 22.17 -15.40
CA GLU A 176 -1.96 21.04 -15.59
C GLU A 176 -0.98 20.91 -14.43
N ALA A 177 -0.47 22.03 -13.95
CA ALA A 177 0.36 22.06 -12.73
C ALA A 177 -0.43 21.57 -11.50
N GLY A 178 -1.70 21.93 -11.40
CA GLY A 178 -2.62 21.42 -10.37
C GLY A 178 -2.81 19.92 -10.46
N ASN A 179 -3.04 19.39 -11.65
CA ASN A 179 -3.16 17.96 -11.91
C ASN A 179 -1.89 17.19 -11.50
N ILE A 180 -0.71 17.68 -11.88
CA ILE A 180 0.57 17.05 -11.49
C ILE A 180 0.74 17.05 -9.98
N LYS A 181 0.39 18.14 -9.32
CA LYS A 181 0.43 18.24 -7.86
C LYS A 181 -0.48 17.19 -7.21
N GLU A 182 -1.68 16.99 -7.73
CA GLU A 182 -2.61 15.96 -7.25
C GLU A 182 -2.05 14.55 -7.43
N LEU A 183 -1.40 14.26 -8.58
CA LEU A 183 -0.73 12.98 -8.79
C LEU A 183 0.40 12.74 -7.78
N ILE A 184 1.19 13.77 -7.48
CA ILE A 184 2.25 13.68 -6.46
C ILE A 184 1.65 13.37 -5.09
N GLU A 185 0.54 14.01 -4.71
CA GLU A 185 -0.13 13.73 -3.44
C GLU A 185 -0.75 12.32 -3.42
N ALA A 186 -1.33 11.86 -4.53
CA ALA A 186 -1.81 10.49 -4.66
C ALA A 186 -0.66 9.47 -4.52
N CYS A 187 0.48 9.73 -5.15
CA CYS A 187 1.68 8.92 -5.00
C CYS A 187 2.18 8.86 -3.56
N LYS A 188 2.22 9.98 -2.85
CA LYS A 188 2.61 10.03 -1.43
C LYS A 188 1.69 9.19 -0.55
N ARG A 189 0.36 9.33 -0.73
CA ARG A 189 -0.62 8.51 0.01
C ARG A 189 -0.41 7.02 -0.21
N ASN A 190 -0.03 6.63 -1.41
CA ASN A 190 0.17 5.24 -1.80
C ASN A 190 1.63 4.75 -1.64
N ARG A 191 2.52 5.56 -1.06
CA ARG A 191 3.96 5.28 -0.89
C ARG A 191 4.64 4.91 -2.22
N VAL A 192 4.20 5.56 -3.30
CA VAL A 192 4.76 5.47 -4.65
C VAL A 192 5.66 6.69 -4.89
N ASP A 193 6.83 6.48 -5.43
CA ASP A 193 7.72 7.56 -5.84
C ASP A 193 7.27 8.07 -7.21
N PHE A 194 6.97 9.35 -7.30
CA PHE A 194 6.67 10.05 -8.56
C PHE A 194 7.98 10.54 -9.19
N VAL A 195 8.24 10.16 -10.43
CA VAL A 195 9.49 10.43 -11.17
C VAL A 195 9.21 11.08 -12.50
#